data_8c57c2b89fa25b319255e351c01f8908
#
_entry.id   8c57c2b89fa25b319255e351c01f8908
#
_cell.length_a   1.000
_cell.length_b   1.000
_cell.length_c   1.000
_cell.angle_alpha   90.00
_cell.angle_beta   90.00
_cell.angle_gamma   90.00
#
_symmetry.space_group_name_H-M   'P 1'
#
loop_
_entity.id
_entity.type
_entity.pdbx_description
1 polymer ?
#
loop_
_entity_poly.entity_id
_entity_poly.type
_entity_poly.pdbx_seq_one_letter_code
_entity_poly.pdbx_strand_id
1 'polypeptide(L)'
;MSRLSPFILIAFVLLAACAQEQSKETAANAAELALWAKYKTEGWKNHGCDLISDQELEKLFNFNGKEDTLNARTLPNQAFCLRTWNKPDWKERETNNEKEGAPWLNPQNRLVVQLFDYTSEEHAKQQIANLRRDRRSTYEEDVTGIGEDALWSTSTVTLLVRKGQFVVNIALEVSDIPHDNLSKAKETALLALKKL
;
A
#
# COMPACT_ATOMS: atom_id res chain seq x y z
N MET A 1 -38.53 -52.86 -13.28
CA MET A 1 -38.41 -51.40 -13.23
C MET A 1 -37.72 -51.07 -11.91
N SER A 2 -36.44 -50.85 -11.95
CA SER A 2 -35.61 -50.54 -10.77
C SER A 2 -35.78 -49.04 -10.43
N ARG A 3 -36.33 -48.75 -9.25
CA ARG A 3 -36.45 -47.39 -8.68
C ARG A 3 -35.06 -46.98 -8.20
N LEU A 4 -34.36 -46.12 -8.94
CA LEU A 4 -33.15 -45.48 -8.45
C LEU A 4 -33.48 -44.63 -7.22
N SER A 5 -32.81 -44.91 -6.13
CA SER A 5 -33.01 -44.25 -4.83
C SER A 5 -32.66 -42.74 -4.96
N PRO A 6 -33.53 -41.84 -4.42
CA PRO A 6 -33.27 -40.39 -4.48
C PRO A 6 -31.94 -39.97 -3.78
N PHE A 7 -31.42 -40.82 -2.90
CA PHE A 7 -30.13 -40.60 -2.26
C PHE A 7 -28.92 -40.61 -3.21
N ILE A 8 -29.00 -41.33 -4.33
CA ILE A 8 -27.89 -41.37 -5.31
C ILE A 8 -27.82 -40.05 -6.09
N LEU A 9 -28.95 -39.41 -6.34
CA LEU A 9 -28.98 -38.12 -7.07
C LEU A 9 -28.40 -36.99 -6.23
N ILE A 10 -28.63 -36.95 -4.92
CA ILE A 10 -28.09 -35.92 -4.01
C ILE A 10 -26.55 -36.04 -3.90
N ALA A 11 -26.03 -37.28 -3.84
CA ALA A 11 -24.61 -37.53 -3.77
C ALA A 11 -23.85 -37.01 -5.03
N PHE A 12 -24.45 -37.17 -6.22
CA PHE A 12 -23.88 -36.65 -7.46
C PHE A 12 -23.86 -35.13 -7.55
N VAL A 13 -24.87 -34.44 -7.02
CA VAL A 13 -24.93 -32.97 -7.01
C VAL A 13 -23.88 -32.39 -6.05
N LEU A 14 -23.70 -33.01 -4.87
CA LEU A 14 -22.67 -32.57 -3.92
C LEU A 14 -21.24 -32.77 -4.45
N LEU A 15 -20.96 -33.86 -5.14
CA LEU A 15 -19.67 -34.14 -5.74
C LEU A 15 -19.34 -33.14 -6.89
N ALA A 16 -20.36 -32.76 -7.69
CA ALA A 16 -20.18 -31.77 -8.76
C ALA A 16 -19.91 -30.37 -8.19
N ALA A 17 -20.55 -29.98 -7.08
CA ALA A 17 -20.30 -28.69 -6.44
C ALA A 17 -18.88 -28.60 -5.86
N CYS A 18 -18.40 -29.63 -5.16
CA CYS A 18 -17.01 -29.69 -4.67
C CYS A 18 -15.97 -29.67 -5.80
N ALA A 19 -16.23 -30.34 -6.92
CA ALA A 19 -15.33 -30.33 -8.07
C ALA A 19 -15.25 -28.95 -8.73
N GLN A 20 -16.33 -28.19 -8.70
CA GLN A 20 -16.38 -26.84 -9.28
C GLN A 20 -15.69 -25.79 -8.40
N GLU A 21 -15.77 -25.91 -7.08
CA GLU A 21 -14.98 -25.07 -6.15
C GLU A 21 -13.48 -25.37 -6.27
N GLN A 22 -13.09 -26.63 -6.30
CA GLN A 22 -11.70 -27.05 -6.43
C GLN A 22 -11.10 -26.60 -7.77
N SER A 23 -11.88 -26.55 -8.87
CA SER A 23 -11.42 -26.05 -10.16
C SER A 23 -11.20 -24.53 -10.16
N LYS A 24 -12.02 -23.76 -9.45
CA LYS A 24 -11.86 -22.30 -9.29
C LYS A 24 -10.64 -21.96 -8.45
N GLU A 25 -10.40 -22.67 -7.36
CA GLU A 25 -9.24 -22.50 -6.51
C GLU A 25 -7.94 -22.85 -7.26
N THR A 26 -7.95 -23.93 -8.05
CA THR A 26 -6.79 -24.30 -8.88
C THR A 26 -6.51 -23.26 -9.97
N ALA A 27 -7.54 -22.69 -10.58
CA ALA A 27 -7.38 -21.63 -11.58
C ALA A 27 -6.85 -20.31 -10.96
N ALA A 28 -7.33 -19.94 -9.77
CA ALA A 28 -6.83 -18.79 -9.04
C ALA A 28 -5.36 -18.96 -8.66
N ASN A 29 -4.98 -20.12 -8.14
CA ASN A 29 -3.59 -20.45 -7.81
C ASN A 29 -2.68 -20.47 -9.04
N ALA A 30 -3.17 -20.96 -10.20
CA ALA A 30 -2.42 -20.93 -11.45
C ALA A 30 -2.20 -19.50 -11.97
N ALA A 31 -3.20 -18.63 -11.85
CA ALA A 31 -3.09 -17.23 -12.22
C ALA A 31 -2.10 -16.48 -11.31
N GLU A 32 -2.14 -16.75 -10.00
CA GLU A 32 -1.19 -16.21 -9.04
C GLU A 32 0.24 -16.68 -9.34
N LEU A 33 0.45 -17.97 -9.60
CA LEU A 33 1.75 -18.52 -9.97
C LEU A 33 2.29 -17.93 -11.28
N ALA A 34 1.42 -17.69 -12.28
CA ALA A 34 1.80 -17.05 -13.53
C ALA A 34 2.21 -15.58 -13.29
N LEU A 35 1.51 -14.87 -12.42
CA LEU A 35 1.85 -13.53 -11.99
C LEU A 35 3.22 -13.50 -11.29
N TRP A 36 3.45 -14.42 -10.35
CA TRP A 36 4.74 -14.59 -9.68
C TRP A 36 5.88 -14.86 -10.67
N ALA A 37 5.64 -15.70 -11.67
CA ALA A 37 6.62 -15.99 -12.72
C ALA A 37 6.95 -14.76 -13.56
N LYS A 38 5.94 -13.96 -13.92
CA LYS A 38 6.11 -12.72 -14.65
C LYS A 38 6.98 -11.72 -13.88
N TYR A 39 6.67 -11.46 -12.62
CA TYR A 39 7.45 -10.52 -11.80
C TYR A 39 8.85 -11.03 -11.48
N LYS A 40 9.04 -12.34 -11.38
CA LYS A 40 10.36 -12.93 -11.19
C LYS A 40 11.26 -12.76 -12.41
N THR A 41 10.69 -12.79 -13.62
CA THR A 41 11.44 -12.69 -14.88
C THR A 41 11.62 -11.27 -15.39
N GLU A 42 10.58 -10.42 -15.24
CA GLU A 42 10.61 -9.04 -15.73
C GLU A 42 11.07 -8.04 -14.67
N GLY A 43 10.96 -8.38 -13.38
CA GLY A 43 11.19 -7.52 -12.23
C GLY A 43 10.25 -6.31 -12.19
N TRP A 44 10.06 -5.71 -11.04
CA TRP A 44 9.56 -4.34 -10.97
C TRP A 44 10.66 -3.43 -11.52
N LYS A 45 10.43 -2.84 -12.68
CA LYS A 45 11.36 -1.85 -13.25
C LYS A 45 11.45 -0.62 -12.37
N ASN A 46 10.40 -0.36 -11.59
CA ASN A 46 10.32 0.75 -10.65
C ASN A 46 10.23 0.20 -9.23
N HIS A 47 11.34 0.11 -8.52
CA HIS A 47 11.32 -0.01 -7.07
C HIS A 47 10.48 1.13 -6.48
N GLY A 48 9.83 0.93 -5.33
CA GLY A 48 9.08 2.02 -4.69
C GLY A 48 9.90 3.32 -4.57
N CYS A 49 11.21 3.20 -4.38
CA CYS A 49 12.14 4.34 -4.33
C CYS A 49 12.34 5.05 -5.68
N ASP A 50 12.09 4.38 -6.81
CA ASP A 50 12.17 5.00 -8.14
C ASP A 50 10.94 5.85 -8.44
N LEU A 51 9.84 5.66 -7.68
CA LEU A 51 8.63 6.47 -7.81
C LEU A 51 8.82 7.92 -7.34
N ILE A 52 9.75 8.15 -6.42
CA ILE A 52 10.11 9.48 -5.92
C ILE A 52 11.62 9.61 -5.92
N SER A 53 12.16 10.43 -6.81
CA SER A 53 13.61 10.67 -6.90
C SER A 53 14.14 11.55 -5.77
N ASP A 54 15.44 11.46 -5.51
CA ASP A 54 16.11 12.31 -4.52
C ASP A 54 15.90 13.80 -4.79
N GLN A 55 15.93 14.22 -6.06
CA GLN A 55 15.67 15.62 -6.44
C GLN A 55 14.24 16.07 -6.13
N GLU A 56 13.25 15.17 -6.28
CA GLU A 56 11.87 15.44 -5.91
C GLU A 56 11.72 15.53 -4.39
N LEU A 57 12.39 14.66 -3.62
CA LEU A 57 12.41 14.70 -2.15
C LEU A 57 13.09 15.97 -1.64
N GLU A 58 14.22 16.38 -2.24
CA GLU A 58 14.91 17.62 -1.90
C GLU A 58 13.99 18.84 -2.06
N LYS A 59 13.26 18.91 -3.15
CA LYS A 59 12.31 20.01 -3.42
C LYS A 59 11.14 20.03 -2.45
N LEU A 60 10.62 18.86 -2.07
CA LEU A 60 9.43 18.75 -1.20
C LEU A 60 9.75 18.93 0.28
N PHE A 61 10.89 18.39 0.73
CA PHE A 61 11.16 18.18 2.15
C PHE A 61 12.51 18.73 2.64
N ASN A 62 13.25 19.44 1.79
CA ASN A 62 14.64 19.80 2.11
C ASN A 62 15.47 18.56 2.50
N PHE A 63 15.23 17.46 1.78
CA PHE A 63 15.85 16.16 2.01
C PHE A 63 17.36 16.22 1.78
N ASN A 64 18.11 15.61 2.69
CA ASN A 64 19.56 15.44 2.55
C ASN A 64 19.90 13.95 2.42
N GLY A 65 20.15 13.48 1.22
CA GLY A 65 20.43 12.07 0.93
C GLY A 65 21.68 11.51 1.62
N LYS A 66 22.53 12.33 2.23
CA LYS A 66 23.72 11.86 2.96
C LYS A 66 23.40 11.28 4.33
N GLU A 67 22.27 11.69 4.91
CA GLU A 67 21.82 11.25 6.24
C GLU A 67 20.63 10.29 6.14
N ASP A 68 20.29 9.88 4.91
CA ASP A 68 19.15 9.04 4.65
C ASP A 68 19.44 7.57 4.95
N THR A 69 18.50 6.92 5.62
CA THR A 69 18.44 5.46 5.66
C THR A 69 17.47 4.99 4.61
N LEU A 70 17.99 4.28 3.62
CA LEU A 70 17.23 3.72 2.53
C LEU A 70 16.98 2.23 2.75
N ASN A 71 15.72 1.81 2.71
CA ASN A 71 15.33 0.42 2.68
C ASN A 71 14.35 0.20 1.52
N ALA A 72 14.81 -0.49 0.49
CA ALA A 72 14.01 -0.79 -0.69
C ALA A 72 13.86 -2.31 -0.84
N ARG A 73 12.67 -2.75 -1.21
CA ARG A 73 12.42 -4.15 -1.56
C ARG A 73 11.30 -4.24 -2.59
N THR A 74 11.38 -5.29 -3.38
CA THR A 74 10.38 -5.60 -4.40
C THR A 74 9.86 -7.01 -4.16
N LEU A 75 8.55 -7.13 -4.16
CA LEU A 75 7.80 -8.39 -4.16
C LEU A 75 7.07 -8.49 -5.50
N PRO A 76 6.51 -9.66 -5.87
CA PRO A 76 5.91 -9.85 -7.18
C PRO A 76 4.86 -8.82 -7.59
N ASN A 77 4.01 -8.42 -6.67
CA ASN A 77 2.94 -7.45 -6.89
C ASN A 77 3.07 -6.20 -6.03
N GLN A 78 4.24 -5.98 -5.42
CA GLN A 78 4.48 -4.85 -4.53
C GLN A 78 5.89 -4.32 -4.70
N ALA A 79 6.03 -3.01 -4.63
CA ALA A 79 7.30 -2.35 -4.42
C ALA A 79 7.22 -1.50 -3.16
N PHE A 80 8.29 -1.48 -2.38
CA PHE A 80 8.36 -0.78 -1.10
C PHE A 80 9.62 0.05 -1.03
N CYS A 81 9.49 1.27 -0.55
CA CYS A 81 10.59 2.16 -0.21
C CYS A 81 10.33 2.83 1.14
N LEU A 82 11.27 2.72 2.04
CA LEU A 82 11.33 3.49 3.28
C LEU A 82 12.53 4.44 3.20
N ARG A 83 12.27 5.71 3.47
CA ARG A 83 13.29 6.77 3.63
C ARG A 83 13.12 7.41 4.99
N THR A 84 14.23 7.58 5.71
CA THR A 84 14.26 8.30 7.00
C THR A 84 15.44 9.26 6.99
N TRP A 85 15.21 10.48 7.45
CA TRP A 85 16.25 11.51 7.60
C TRP A 85 15.93 12.40 8.79
N ASN A 86 16.95 13.04 9.34
CA ASN A 86 16.80 13.84 10.54
C ASN A 86 15.92 15.06 10.32
N LYS A 87 15.06 15.39 11.31
CA LYS A 87 14.38 16.68 11.38
C LYS A 87 15.40 17.78 11.71
N PRO A 88 15.16 19.06 11.35
CA PRO A 88 16.10 20.14 11.64
C PRO A 88 16.46 20.27 13.12
N ASP A 89 15.52 19.97 14.01
CA ASP A 89 15.60 20.05 15.48
C ASP A 89 15.84 18.68 16.15
N TRP A 90 16.35 17.68 15.42
CA TRP A 90 16.45 16.29 15.87
C TRP A 90 17.24 16.12 17.18
N LYS A 91 18.33 16.88 17.39
CA LYS A 91 19.13 16.82 18.64
C LYS A 91 18.35 17.30 19.85
N GLU A 92 17.57 18.37 19.69
CA GLU A 92 16.70 18.88 20.74
C GLU A 92 15.61 17.86 21.10
N ARG A 93 15.03 17.21 20.09
CA ARG A 93 14.04 16.14 20.28
C ARG A 93 14.62 14.95 21.03
N GLU A 94 15.81 14.48 20.64
CA GLU A 94 16.49 13.39 21.35
C GLU A 94 16.77 13.76 22.81
N THR A 95 17.32 14.95 23.06
CA THR A 95 17.56 15.43 24.40
C THR A 95 16.26 15.55 25.21
N ASN A 96 15.15 15.95 24.58
CA ASN A 96 13.86 16.00 25.24
C ASN A 96 13.33 14.60 25.56
N ASN A 97 13.48 13.64 24.66
CA ASN A 97 13.03 12.26 24.86
C ASN A 97 13.78 11.52 25.96
N GLU A 98 15.00 11.96 26.31
CA GLU A 98 15.78 11.43 27.43
C GLU A 98 15.27 11.94 28.78
N LYS A 99 14.43 12.98 28.82
CA LYS A 99 13.89 13.52 30.06
C LYS A 99 12.72 12.70 30.56
N GLU A 100 12.75 12.32 31.84
CA GLU A 100 11.66 11.58 32.45
C GLU A 100 10.34 12.38 32.38
N GLY A 101 9.27 11.69 31.93
CA GLY A 101 7.93 12.28 31.83
C GLY A 101 7.71 13.24 30.64
N ALA A 102 8.72 13.49 29.81
CA ALA A 102 8.53 14.29 28.61
C ALA A 102 7.73 13.51 27.55
N PRO A 103 6.88 14.17 26.74
CA PRO A 103 6.23 13.53 25.62
C PRO A 103 7.27 13.12 24.58
N TRP A 104 7.10 11.92 24.02
CA TRP A 104 7.96 11.45 22.94
C TRP A 104 7.79 12.30 21.68
N LEU A 105 8.91 12.79 21.14
CA LEU A 105 8.97 13.54 19.89
C LEU A 105 9.83 12.77 18.88
N ASN A 106 9.27 12.45 17.72
CA ASN A 106 10.02 11.74 16.68
C ASN A 106 11.15 12.63 16.13
N PRO A 107 12.44 12.28 16.31
CA PRO A 107 13.57 13.07 15.83
C PRO A 107 13.77 12.96 14.31
N GLN A 108 13.12 11.99 13.66
CA GLN A 108 13.29 11.72 12.24
C GLN A 108 12.03 12.02 11.44
N ASN A 109 12.23 12.49 10.23
CA ASN A 109 11.24 12.41 9.17
C ASN A 109 11.17 10.99 8.65
N ARG A 110 9.99 10.58 8.18
CA ARG A 110 9.77 9.25 7.62
C ARG A 110 8.87 9.34 6.40
N LEU A 111 9.30 8.70 5.32
CA LEU A 111 8.49 8.46 4.13
C LEU A 111 8.48 6.98 3.81
N VAL A 112 7.29 6.41 3.69
CA VAL A 112 7.08 5.08 3.10
C VAL A 112 6.30 5.26 1.81
N VAL A 113 6.82 4.71 0.73
CA VAL A 113 6.11 4.57 -0.54
C VAL A 113 5.92 3.09 -0.80
N GLN A 114 4.67 2.65 -0.90
CA GLN A 114 4.33 1.30 -1.33
C GLN A 114 3.49 1.38 -2.60
N LEU A 115 3.85 0.57 -3.58
CA LEU A 115 3.07 0.36 -4.78
C LEU A 115 2.51 -1.06 -4.77
N PHE A 116 1.22 -1.19 -4.97
CA PHE A 116 0.52 -2.46 -5.14
C PHE A 116 -0.03 -2.54 -6.57
N ASP A 117 0.22 -3.65 -7.24
CA ASP A 117 -0.44 -4.02 -8.49
C ASP A 117 -1.50 -5.08 -8.22
N TYR A 118 -2.75 -4.71 -8.39
CA TYR A 118 -3.90 -5.61 -8.19
C TYR A 118 -4.27 -6.38 -9.46
N THR A 119 -3.44 -6.29 -10.52
CA THR A 119 -3.62 -6.99 -11.80
C THR A 119 -4.86 -6.61 -12.59
N SER A 120 -5.84 -6.01 -11.96
CA SER A 120 -7.03 -5.44 -12.62
C SER A 120 -7.55 -4.23 -11.86
N GLU A 121 -8.14 -3.30 -12.60
CA GLU A 121 -8.78 -2.11 -12.05
C GLU A 121 -9.95 -2.48 -11.13
N GLU A 122 -10.74 -3.47 -11.51
CA GLU A 122 -11.89 -3.93 -10.72
C GLU A 122 -11.44 -4.47 -9.35
N HIS A 123 -10.35 -5.23 -9.31
CA HIS A 123 -9.80 -5.73 -8.05
C HIS A 123 -9.29 -4.59 -7.18
N ALA A 124 -8.58 -3.61 -7.75
CA ALA A 124 -8.13 -2.43 -7.03
C ALA A 124 -9.30 -1.61 -6.45
N LYS A 125 -10.37 -1.39 -7.22
CA LYS A 125 -11.61 -0.74 -6.75
C LYS A 125 -12.24 -1.51 -5.58
N GLN A 126 -12.33 -2.83 -5.70
CA GLN A 126 -12.90 -3.68 -4.66
C GLN A 126 -12.12 -3.57 -3.35
N GLN A 127 -10.78 -3.50 -3.41
CA GLN A 127 -9.94 -3.33 -2.21
C GLN A 127 -10.20 -1.98 -1.53
N ILE A 128 -10.26 -0.89 -2.28
CA ILE A 128 -10.60 0.43 -1.73
C ILE A 128 -12.01 0.43 -1.10
N ALA A 129 -13.00 -0.16 -1.79
CA ALA A 129 -14.35 -0.27 -1.27
C ALA A 129 -14.44 -1.13 0.00
N ASN A 130 -13.61 -2.17 0.13
CA ASN A 130 -13.52 -2.98 1.34
C ASN A 130 -12.95 -2.17 2.51
N LEU A 131 -11.90 -1.38 2.28
CA LEU A 131 -11.32 -0.50 3.31
C LEU A 131 -12.33 0.54 3.81
N ARG A 132 -13.13 1.13 2.93
CA ARG A 132 -14.20 2.07 3.33
C ARG A 132 -15.28 1.42 4.19
N ARG A 133 -15.60 0.15 3.95
CA ARG A 133 -16.66 -0.58 4.67
C ARG A 133 -16.17 -1.24 5.96
N ASP A 134 -14.89 -1.51 6.08
CA ASP A 134 -14.36 -2.15 7.29
C ASP A 134 -14.28 -1.13 8.44
N ARG A 135 -15.12 -1.32 9.45
CA ARG A 135 -15.12 -0.49 10.67
C ARG A 135 -13.82 -0.55 11.46
N ARG A 136 -12.96 -1.52 11.20
CA ARG A 136 -11.62 -1.65 11.80
C ARG A 136 -10.55 -0.98 10.94
N SER A 137 -10.92 -0.51 9.76
CA SER A 137 -10.03 0.26 8.90
C SER A 137 -9.63 1.55 9.62
N THR A 138 -8.36 1.90 9.51
CA THR A 138 -7.84 3.18 10.00
C THR A 138 -8.06 4.32 9.01
N TYR A 139 -8.59 4.01 7.81
CA TYR A 139 -8.89 5.02 6.78
C TYR A 139 -10.27 5.61 7.03
N GLU A 140 -10.29 6.77 7.65
CA GLU A 140 -11.52 7.45 8.09
C GLU A 140 -11.98 8.58 7.16
N GLU A 141 -11.14 9.02 6.22
CA GLU A 141 -11.40 10.19 5.39
C GLU A 141 -11.25 9.90 3.90
N ASP A 142 -12.28 10.22 3.11
CA ASP A 142 -12.20 10.23 1.66
C ASP A 142 -11.48 11.50 1.18
N VAL A 143 -10.49 11.31 0.30
CA VAL A 143 -9.67 12.40 -0.24
C VAL A 143 -10.02 12.63 -1.70
N THR A 144 -10.33 13.88 -2.07
CA THR A 144 -10.67 14.24 -3.44
C THR A 144 -9.54 14.96 -4.16
N GLY A 145 -9.60 14.97 -5.51
CA GLY A 145 -8.67 15.70 -6.36
C GLY A 145 -7.33 15.01 -6.58
N ILE A 146 -7.23 13.73 -6.23
CA ILE A 146 -6.03 12.92 -6.48
C ILE A 146 -6.39 11.48 -6.84
N GLY A 147 -5.80 10.99 -7.94
CA GLY A 147 -6.13 9.66 -8.45
C GLY A 147 -7.61 9.51 -8.82
N GLU A 148 -8.07 8.29 -8.88
CA GLU A 148 -9.47 7.94 -9.15
C GLU A 148 -10.25 7.64 -7.86
N ASP A 149 -9.53 7.19 -6.82
CA ASP A 149 -9.98 7.00 -5.45
C ASP A 149 -8.83 7.30 -4.51
N ALA A 150 -9.11 7.94 -3.37
CA ALA A 150 -8.10 8.12 -2.33
C ALA A 150 -8.72 8.13 -0.93
N LEU A 151 -7.96 7.56 0.02
CA LEU A 151 -8.32 7.47 1.44
C LEU A 151 -7.18 7.98 2.31
N TRP A 152 -7.51 8.68 3.37
CA TRP A 152 -6.55 9.13 4.38
C TRP A 152 -6.78 8.46 5.72
N SER A 153 -5.70 8.18 6.41
CA SER A 153 -5.69 7.75 7.80
C SER A 153 -4.89 8.73 8.64
N THR A 154 -5.57 9.44 9.52
CA THR A 154 -4.93 10.37 10.47
C THR A 154 -4.10 9.61 11.50
N SER A 155 -4.57 8.45 11.95
CA SER A 155 -3.89 7.65 12.98
C SER A 155 -2.58 7.02 12.50
N THR A 156 -2.48 6.67 11.23
CA THR A 156 -1.26 6.09 10.61
C THR A 156 -0.52 7.07 9.70
N VAL A 157 -1.03 8.31 9.58
CA VAL A 157 -0.49 9.39 8.72
C VAL A 157 -0.27 8.89 7.28
N THR A 158 -1.27 8.18 6.75
CA THR A 158 -1.14 7.41 5.52
C THR A 158 -2.19 7.83 4.50
N LEU A 159 -1.74 8.17 3.28
CA LEU A 159 -2.57 8.43 2.11
C LEU A 159 -2.48 7.24 1.16
N LEU A 160 -3.63 6.69 0.81
CA LEU A 160 -3.77 5.61 -0.15
C LEU A 160 -4.49 6.15 -1.38
N VAL A 161 -3.89 5.96 -2.58
CA VAL A 161 -4.40 6.50 -3.84
C VAL A 161 -4.43 5.42 -4.92
N ARG A 162 -5.57 5.27 -5.59
CA ARG A 162 -5.73 4.36 -6.73
C ARG A 162 -5.59 5.09 -8.07
N LYS A 163 -4.91 4.43 -9.01
CA LYS A 163 -4.88 4.79 -10.44
C LYS A 163 -4.92 3.50 -11.27
N GLY A 164 -6.03 3.26 -11.94
CA GLY A 164 -6.26 2.00 -12.66
C GLY A 164 -6.16 0.80 -11.72
N GLN A 165 -5.31 -0.17 -12.07
CA GLN A 165 -5.01 -1.36 -11.26
C GLN A 165 -4.01 -1.12 -10.12
N PHE A 166 -3.35 0.04 -10.10
CA PHE A 166 -2.34 0.35 -9.11
C PHE A 166 -2.92 1.08 -7.90
N VAL A 167 -2.38 0.78 -6.74
CA VAL A 167 -2.62 1.51 -5.50
C VAL A 167 -1.28 1.94 -4.92
N VAL A 168 -1.11 3.24 -4.73
CA VAL A 168 0.05 3.84 -4.06
C VAL A 168 -0.32 4.17 -2.64
N ASN A 169 0.48 3.71 -1.70
CA ASN A 169 0.36 4.02 -0.28
C ASN A 169 1.53 4.92 0.12
N ILE A 170 1.23 6.12 0.63
CA ILE A 170 2.20 7.10 1.11
C ILE A 170 1.98 7.29 2.61
N ALA A 171 2.86 6.70 3.43
CA ALA A 171 2.91 7.05 4.86
C ALA A 171 4.00 8.11 5.05
N LEU A 172 3.64 9.27 5.59
CA LEU A 172 4.51 10.43 5.67
C LEU A 172 4.43 11.11 7.03
N GLU A 173 5.56 11.15 7.74
CA GLU A 173 5.71 11.77 9.05
C GLU A 173 6.83 12.84 9.00
N VAL A 174 6.51 14.02 8.45
CA VAL A 174 7.42 15.18 8.40
C VAL A 174 6.99 16.30 9.35
N SER A 175 5.72 16.33 9.71
CA SER A 175 5.14 17.21 10.73
C SER A 175 4.59 16.40 11.89
N ASP A 176 4.61 16.98 13.09
CA ASP A 176 3.94 16.42 14.27
C ASP A 176 2.41 16.64 14.22
N ILE A 177 1.94 17.45 13.27
CA ILE A 177 0.51 17.69 13.00
C ILE A 177 0.07 16.79 11.84
N PRO A 178 -0.82 15.80 12.07
CA PRO A 178 -1.20 14.84 11.05
C PRO A 178 -1.75 15.47 9.76
N HIS A 179 -2.53 16.55 9.89
CA HIS A 179 -3.15 17.21 8.72
C HIS A 179 -2.12 17.89 7.80
N ASP A 180 -1.00 18.40 8.33
CA ASP A 180 0.08 18.96 7.52
C ASP A 180 0.73 17.87 6.66
N ASN A 181 0.84 16.66 7.21
CA ASN A 181 1.35 15.51 6.48
C ASN A 181 0.44 15.11 5.31
N LEU A 182 -0.88 15.26 5.40
CA LEU A 182 -1.80 14.99 4.29
C LEU A 182 -1.51 15.85 3.06
N SER A 183 -1.29 17.16 3.24
CA SER A 183 -0.94 18.05 2.12
C SER A 183 0.32 17.58 1.41
N LYS A 184 1.36 17.26 2.18
CA LYS A 184 2.63 16.77 1.66
C LYS A 184 2.55 15.36 1.06
N ALA A 185 1.73 14.48 1.63
CA ALA A 185 1.46 13.16 1.08
C ALA A 185 0.75 13.26 -0.29
N LYS A 186 -0.18 14.21 -0.46
CA LYS A 186 -0.81 14.49 -1.77
C LYS A 186 0.21 14.93 -2.83
N GLU A 187 1.09 15.88 -2.49
CA GLU A 187 2.16 16.33 -3.40
C GLU A 187 3.07 15.15 -3.80
N THR A 188 3.46 14.33 -2.83
CA THR A 188 4.29 13.14 -3.04
C THR A 188 3.59 12.09 -3.91
N ALA A 189 2.33 11.80 -3.64
CA ALA A 189 1.54 10.84 -4.42
C ALA A 189 1.36 11.30 -5.87
N LEU A 190 1.14 12.59 -6.12
CA LEU A 190 1.06 13.14 -7.48
C LEU A 190 2.33 12.90 -8.30
N LEU A 191 3.51 12.95 -7.68
CA LEU A 191 4.77 12.62 -8.35
C LEU A 191 4.85 11.13 -8.69
N ALA A 192 4.49 10.26 -7.76
CA ALA A 192 4.44 8.81 -7.98
C ALA A 192 3.46 8.43 -9.09
N LEU A 193 2.26 9.00 -9.08
CA LEU A 193 1.21 8.71 -10.07
C LEU A 193 1.58 9.12 -11.50
N LYS A 194 2.47 10.12 -11.69
CA LYS A 194 2.96 10.51 -13.02
C LYS A 194 3.84 9.44 -13.67
N LYS A 195 4.40 8.52 -12.88
CA LYS A 195 5.31 7.46 -13.34
C LYS A 195 4.60 6.13 -13.56
N LEU A 196 3.31 6.03 -13.20
CA LEU A 196 2.39 4.93 -13.48
C LEU A 196 1.53 5.23 -14.71
#